data_7a1ccb617de01d4e953809cc2909caba
#
_entry.id   7a1ccb617de01d4e953809cc2909caba
#
_cell.length_a   1.000
_cell.length_b   1.000
_cell.length_c   1.000
_cell.angle_alpha   90.00
_cell.angle_beta   90.00
_cell.angle_gamma   90.00
#
_symmetry.space_group_name_H-M   'P 1'
#
loop_
_entity.id
_entity.type
_entity.pdbx_description
1 polymer ?
#
loop_
_entity_poly.entity_id
_entity_poly.type
_entity_poly.pdbx_seq_one_letter_code
_entity_poly.pdbx_strand_id
1 'polypeptide(L)'
;MERTQSSIQQIQPPTYGNLVTILSIDGGGIRGIIPATIIAFLESQLQELDGEDARLADYFDVISGTSTGGLVTAMLTAPDNNNRPLFSAKEIKPFYMEHCPKIFPQHSGIGGTTLAKLVRSMGGPKYDGKYLHGLVREKLGDIRLHETLTNVVIPTFDIKSMQPVVFSSYQVKKSTILDAKLSDICISTSAAPTYLPAYNFSNQDSEGNLHEFNLIDGGVCANNPTLVSMNDVTKQIIKENPDFFSIKPMEYGRFLIISIGTGTAKNEEKFNAAMAAKWGLLDWLTHSGTTPLIDIFSQSSADMVDFHLSALTQALRSQDNYLRIQDDTLTGTNSSVDIATKENLEKLCQIGENLLKKPVSRVNLENGLCEPLKDGITNEDALKRLVKMGNFHTVM
;
A
#
# COMPACT_ATOMS: atom_id res chain seq x y z
N MET A 1 -14.70 -39.44 -31.05
CA MET A 1 -15.00 -38.00 -31.05
C MET A 1 -13.76 -37.26 -30.60
N GLU A 2 -12.91 -36.90 -31.53
CA GLU A 2 -11.75 -36.06 -31.29
C GLU A 2 -12.24 -34.65 -30.95
N ARG A 3 -11.91 -34.19 -29.73
CA ARG A 3 -12.08 -32.78 -29.35
C ARG A 3 -11.02 -32.00 -30.12
N THR A 4 -11.41 -31.32 -31.19
CA THR A 4 -10.63 -30.26 -31.81
C THR A 4 -10.25 -29.27 -30.71
N GLN A 5 -8.96 -29.17 -30.39
CA GLN A 5 -8.41 -28.05 -29.61
C GLN A 5 -8.69 -26.78 -30.43
N SER A 6 -9.72 -26.03 -30.04
CA SER A 6 -9.88 -24.68 -30.54
C SER A 6 -8.66 -23.90 -30.06
N SER A 7 -7.86 -23.47 -31.01
CA SER A 7 -6.80 -22.44 -30.73
C SER A 7 -7.54 -21.20 -30.26
N ILE A 8 -7.59 -21.04 -28.92
CA ILE A 8 -8.02 -19.77 -28.31
C ILE A 8 -7.00 -18.75 -28.79
N GLN A 9 -7.38 -17.90 -29.72
CA GLN A 9 -6.58 -16.77 -30.15
C GLN A 9 -6.11 -16.00 -28.90
N GLN A 10 -4.85 -15.64 -28.89
CA GLN A 10 -4.29 -14.73 -27.90
C GLN A 10 -5.20 -13.50 -27.83
N ILE A 11 -5.87 -13.28 -26.69
CA ILE A 11 -6.92 -12.26 -26.54
C ILE A 11 -6.37 -10.87 -26.77
N GLN A 12 -5.05 -10.68 -26.61
CA GLN A 12 -4.38 -9.42 -26.96
C GLN A 12 -2.95 -9.66 -27.47
N PRO A 13 -2.55 -9.03 -28.58
CA PRO A 13 -1.15 -8.96 -28.98
C PRO A 13 -0.39 -8.09 -27.97
N PRO A 14 0.91 -8.35 -27.72
CA PRO A 14 1.74 -7.49 -26.92
C PRO A 14 1.76 -6.09 -27.54
N THR A 15 1.21 -5.11 -26.83
CA THR A 15 1.14 -3.72 -27.28
C THR A 15 2.31 -2.95 -26.70
N TYR A 16 3.31 -2.74 -27.52
CA TYR A 16 4.42 -1.85 -27.19
C TYR A 16 3.87 -0.42 -26.99
N GLY A 17 4.09 0.14 -25.80
CA GLY A 17 3.89 1.56 -25.55
C GLY A 17 2.51 2.03 -25.04
N ASN A 18 1.60 1.11 -24.64
CA ASN A 18 0.27 1.48 -24.12
C ASN A 18 -0.12 0.63 -22.91
N LEU A 19 0.78 0.50 -21.95
CA LEU A 19 0.49 -0.13 -20.65
C LEU A 19 0.17 0.94 -19.62
N VAL A 20 -0.83 0.70 -18.79
CA VAL A 20 -1.06 1.49 -17.56
C VAL A 20 -0.19 0.92 -16.46
N THR A 21 0.71 1.73 -15.94
CA THR A 21 1.66 1.33 -14.90
C THR A 21 1.16 1.70 -13.51
N ILE A 22 1.04 0.73 -12.63
CA ILE A 22 0.57 0.92 -11.25
C ILE A 22 1.60 0.40 -10.26
N LEU A 23 2.06 1.26 -9.34
CA LEU A 23 2.79 0.88 -8.14
C LEU A 23 1.83 0.95 -6.95
N SER A 24 1.67 -0.17 -6.24
CA SER A 24 0.77 -0.28 -5.10
C SER A 24 1.53 -0.72 -3.85
N ILE A 25 1.32 -0.01 -2.74
CA ILE A 25 2.04 -0.23 -1.48
C ILE A 25 1.04 -0.45 -0.35
N ASP A 26 1.12 -1.61 0.29
CA ASP A 26 0.20 -2.01 1.37
C ASP A 26 0.40 -1.20 2.65
N GLY A 27 -0.64 -1.21 3.49
CA GLY A 27 -0.58 -0.77 4.88
C GLY A 27 0.19 -1.74 5.79
N GLY A 28 0.73 -1.22 6.91
CA GLY A 28 1.44 -2.09 7.87
C GLY A 28 2.33 -1.39 8.89
N GLY A 29 2.15 -0.09 9.14
CA GLY A 29 2.89 0.66 10.16
C GLY A 29 4.41 0.64 9.91
N ILE A 30 5.22 0.28 10.92
CA ILE A 30 6.69 0.22 10.79
C ILE A 30 7.17 -0.75 9.72
N ARG A 31 6.35 -1.76 9.37
CA ARG A 31 6.70 -2.75 8.35
C ARG A 31 6.77 -2.16 6.95
N GLY A 32 6.33 -0.90 6.77
CA GLY A 32 6.56 -0.10 5.57
C GLY A 32 8.03 0.03 5.15
N ILE A 33 8.97 -0.31 6.05
CA ILE A 33 10.40 -0.36 5.74
C ILE A 33 10.74 -1.52 4.79
N ILE A 34 9.91 -2.59 4.72
CA ILE A 34 10.05 -3.68 3.74
C ILE A 34 9.82 -3.17 2.32
N PRO A 35 8.64 -2.58 1.98
CA PRO A 35 8.46 -1.97 0.67
C PRO A 35 9.45 -0.83 0.40
N ALA A 36 9.84 -0.03 1.39
CA ALA A 36 10.87 1.00 1.22
C ALA A 36 12.20 0.43 0.70
N THR A 37 12.60 -0.75 1.17
CA THR A 37 13.80 -1.45 0.68
C THR A 37 13.63 -1.93 -0.77
N ILE A 38 12.46 -2.45 -1.12
CA ILE A 38 12.16 -2.97 -2.45
C ILE A 38 12.06 -1.83 -3.48
N ILE A 39 11.38 -0.74 -3.15
CA ILE A 39 11.25 0.42 -4.07
C ILE A 39 12.57 1.15 -4.25
N ALA A 40 13.45 1.18 -3.24
CA ALA A 40 14.81 1.70 -3.39
C ALA A 40 15.60 0.89 -4.42
N PHE A 41 15.48 -0.43 -4.41
CA PHE A 41 16.06 -1.28 -5.44
C PHE A 41 15.41 -1.00 -6.81
N LEU A 42 14.08 -0.91 -6.90
CA LEU A 42 13.38 -0.62 -8.14
C LEU A 42 13.83 0.72 -8.76
N GLU A 43 13.90 1.79 -7.96
CA GLU A 43 14.38 3.10 -8.42
C GLU A 43 15.83 3.03 -8.88
N SER A 44 16.71 2.28 -8.19
CA SER A 44 18.10 2.11 -8.63
C SER A 44 18.21 1.44 -10.00
N GLN A 45 17.30 0.51 -10.32
CA GLN A 45 17.28 -0.13 -11.65
C GLN A 45 16.79 0.83 -12.75
N LEU A 46 15.89 1.76 -12.43
CA LEU A 46 15.51 2.83 -13.35
C LEU A 46 16.66 3.83 -13.55
N GLN A 47 17.39 4.15 -12.49
CA GLN A 47 18.56 5.03 -12.54
C GLN A 47 19.72 4.41 -13.34
N GLU A 48 19.89 3.09 -13.32
CA GLU A 48 20.86 2.41 -14.19
C GLU A 48 20.54 2.55 -15.68
N LEU A 49 19.26 2.73 -16.05
CA LEU A 49 18.81 2.89 -17.42
C LEU A 49 18.84 4.35 -17.89
N ASP A 50 18.29 5.26 -17.09
CA ASP A 50 17.95 6.62 -17.52
C ASP A 50 18.72 7.70 -16.73
N GLY A 51 19.66 7.31 -15.87
CA GLY A 51 20.52 8.22 -15.10
C GLY A 51 20.01 8.50 -13.68
N GLU A 52 20.88 9.14 -12.88
CA GLU A 52 20.69 9.31 -11.42
C GLU A 52 19.47 10.16 -11.04
N ASP A 53 18.95 10.96 -11.96
CA ASP A 53 17.78 11.82 -11.75
C ASP A 53 16.45 11.09 -11.92
N ALA A 54 16.44 9.85 -12.42
CA ALA A 54 15.23 9.05 -12.57
C ALA A 54 14.55 8.81 -11.21
N ARG A 55 13.24 9.01 -11.16
CA ARG A 55 12.40 8.81 -9.96
C ARG A 55 11.18 7.98 -10.28
N LEU A 56 10.66 7.23 -9.33
CA LEU A 56 9.47 6.36 -9.52
C LEU A 56 8.27 7.13 -10.08
N ALA A 57 8.06 8.38 -9.67
CA ALA A 57 6.96 9.21 -10.18
C ALA A 57 7.05 9.50 -11.70
N ASP A 58 8.23 9.36 -12.30
CA ASP A 58 8.43 9.57 -13.75
C ASP A 58 7.95 8.36 -14.57
N TYR A 59 7.72 7.19 -13.93
CA TYR A 59 7.51 5.90 -14.61
C TYR A 59 6.16 5.24 -14.34
N PHE A 60 5.50 5.63 -13.26
CA PHE A 60 4.20 5.05 -12.92
C PHE A 60 3.08 6.05 -13.18
N ASP A 61 2.07 5.62 -13.95
CA ASP A 61 0.85 6.40 -14.17
C ASP A 61 0.06 6.59 -12.88
N VAL A 62 0.16 5.62 -11.97
CA VAL A 62 -0.47 5.64 -10.64
C VAL A 62 0.48 5.09 -9.59
N ILE A 63 0.67 5.83 -8.51
CA ILE A 63 1.27 5.32 -7.28
C ILE A 63 0.19 5.34 -6.19
N SER A 64 -0.03 4.21 -5.56
CA SER A 64 -1.08 4.05 -4.54
C SER A 64 -0.54 3.47 -3.25
N GLY A 65 -1.17 3.86 -2.15
CA GLY A 65 -0.75 3.37 -0.85
C GLY A 65 -1.80 3.53 0.23
N THR A 66 -1.83 2.61 1.17
CA THR A 66 -2.70 2.65 2.33
C THR A 66 -1.88 2.82 3.59
N SER A 67 -2.32 3.66 4.55
CA SER A 67 -1.64 3.82 5.82
C SER A 67 -0.16 4.21 5.61
N THR A 68 0.78 3.43 6.11
CA THR A 68 2.22 3.62 5.85
C THR A 68 2.55 3.67 4.36
N GLY A 69 1.85 2.89 3.50
CA GLY A 69 1.97 2.95 2.05
C GLY A 69 1.51 4.30 1.49
N GLY A 70 0.49 4.93 2.07
CA GLY A 70 0.04 6.28 1.72
C GLY A 70 1.08 7.35 2.06
N LEU A 71 1.80 7.20 3.18
CA LEU A 71 2.94 8.06 3.51
C LEU A 71 4.05 7.94 2.47
N VAL A 72 4.41 6.71 2.10
CA VAL A 72 5.41 6.44 1.05
C VAL A 72 4.96 7.01 -0.30
N THR A 73 3.69 6.84 -0.66
CA THR A 73 3.11 7.43 -1.89
C THR A 73 3.29 8.95 -1.90
N ALA A 74 2.95 9.64 -0.81
CA ALA A 74 3.14 11.08 -0.71
C ALA A 74 4.63 11.50 -0.80
N MET A 75 5.53 10.74 -0.17
CA MET A 75 6.98 11.00 -0.25
C MET A 75 7.51 10.91 -1.67
N LEU A 76 7.03 9.94 -2.46
CA LEU A 76 7.44 9.70 -3.83
C LEU A 76 6.79 10.65 -4.86
N THR A 77 5.70 11.33 -4.50
CA THR A 77 4.89 12.05 -5.49
C THR A 77 4.66 13.52 -5.15
N ALA A 78 4.83 13.94 -3.91
CA ALA A 78 4.76 15.36 -3.56
C ALA A 78 5.94 16.12 -4.17
N PRO A 79 5.71 17.27 -4.84
CA PRO A 79 6.78 18.04 -5.46
C PRO A 79 7.62 18.81 -4.43
N ASP A 80 8.92 18.89 -4.69
CA ASP A 80 9.80 19.88 -4.09
C ASP A 80 9.80 21.21 -4.86
N ASN A 81 10.63 22.19 -4.46
CA ASN A 81 10.75 23.48 -5.14
C ASN A 81 11.26 23.39 -6.59
N ASN A 82 11.81 22.26 -7.01
CA ASN A 82 12.31 22.00 -8.36
C ASN A 82 11.34 21.15 -9.17
N ASN A 83 10.13 20.92 -8.67
CA ASN A 83 9.14 20.03 -9.27
C ASN A 83 9.64 18.58 -9.42
N ARG A 84 10.41 18.11 -8.42
CA ARG A 84 10.86 16.72 -8.28
C ARG A 84 10.30 16.12 -7.00
N PRO A 85 10.23 14.79 -6.87
CA PRO A 85 9.74 14.15 -5.64
C PRO A 85 10.50 14.63 -4.40
N LEU A 86 9.79 14.93 -3.33
CA LEU A 86 10.36 15.32 -2.03
C LEU A 86 11.39 14.32 -1.51
N PHE A 87 11.22 13.04 -1.82
CA PHE A 87 12.12 11.98 -1.44
C PHE A 87 12.42 11.08 -2.63
N SER A 88 13.67 10.75 -2.83
CA SER A 88 14.06 9.58 -3.61
C SER A 88 13.72 8.30 -2.82
N ALA A 89 13.50 7.19 -3.50
CA ALA A 89 13.13 5.94 -2.82
C ALA A 89 14.18 5.47 -1.81
N LYS A 90 15.48 5.74 -2.05
CA LYS A 90 16.57 5.42 -1.13
C LYS A 90 16.52 6.17 0.22
N GLU A 91 15.84 7.32 0.28
CA GLU A 91 15.74 8.14 1.49
C GLU A 91 14.60 7.68 2.42
N ILE A 92 13.69 6.85 1.94
CA ILE A 92 12.54 6.39 2.72
C ILE A 92 12.97 5.46 3.85
N LYS A 93 13.89 4.53 3.59
CA LYS A 93 14.42 3.63 4.64
C LYS A 93 15.08 4.40 5.81
N PRO A 94 16.00 5.37 5.58
CA PRO A 94 16.52 6.24 6.65
C PRO A 94 15.42 7.00 7.39
N PHE A 95 14.42 7.51 6.67
CA PHE A 95 13.28 8.19 7.29
C PHE A 95 12.53 7.29 8.28
N TYR A 96 12.25 6.04 7.93
CA TYR A 96 11.62 5.08 8.84
C TYR A 96 12.50 4.79 10.06
N MET A 97 13.79 4.57 9.85
CA MET A 97 14.75 4.31 10.93
C MET A 97 14.80 5.44 11.94
N GLU A 98 14.70 6.71 11.51
CA GLU A 98 14.74 7.88 12.36
C GLU A 98 13.41 8.14 13.06
N HIS A 99 12.30 8.06 12.34
CA HIS A 99 11.03 8.61 12.81
C HIS A 99 10.10 7.56 13.44
N CYS A 100 10.16 6.28 13.04
CA CYS A 100 9.30 5.25 13.64
C CYS A 100 9.45 5.11 15.15
N PRO A 101 10.67 5.17 15.75
CA PRO A 101 10.80 5.14 17.21
C PRO A 101 10.16 6.33 17.92
N LYS A 102 10.01 7.48 17.24
CA LYS A 102 9.39 8.69 17.78
C LYS A 102 7.86 8.66 17.58
N ILE A 103 7.37 8.07 16.48
CA ILE A 103 5.94 7.85 16.22
C ILE A 103 5.37 6.80 17.17
N PHE A 104 6.12 5.71 17.38
CA PHE A 104 5.75 4.56 18.21
C PHE A 104 6.76 4.40 19.36
N PRO A 105 6.78 5.32 20.35
CA PRO A 105 7.73 5.26 21.44
C PRO A 105 7.56 3.96 22.24
N GLN A 106 8.66 3.20 22.36
CA GLN A 106 8.69 1.97 23.12
C GLN A 106 8.92 2.33 24.58
N HIS A 107 7.86 2.30 25.38
CA HIS A 107 8.02 2.52 26.82
C HIS A 107 8.73 1.31 27.43
N SER A 108 9.96 1.47 27.84
CA SER A 108 10.65 0.54 28.76
C SER A 108 9.91 0.59 30.10
N GLY A 109 8.83 -0.19 30.19
CA GLY A 109 7.92 -0.15 31.33
C GLY A 109 8.54 -0.81 32.56
N ILE A 110 9.08 -0.03 33.46
CA ILE A 110 9.20 -0.42 34.83
C ILE A 110 7.79 -0.66 35.38
N GLY A 111 7.41 -1.93 35.60
CA GLY A 111 6.46 -2.37 36.63
C GLY A 111 5.02 -1.88 36.57
N GLY A 112 4.43 -1.66 35.42
CA GLY A 112 2.98 -1.49 35.34
C GLY A 112 2.25 -2.81 35.52
N THR A 113 1.42 -2.96 36.55
CA THR A 113 0.56 -4.14 36.73
C THR A 113 -0.29 -4.37 35.50
N THR A 114 -0.67 -5.62 35.22
CA THR A 114 -1.58 -5.98 34.10
C THR A 114 -2.85 -5.12 34.09
N LEU A 115 -3.32 -4.73 35.27
CA LEU A 115 -4.46 -3.83 35.46
C LEU A 115 -4.18 -2.41 34.94
N ALA A 116 -3.00 -1.83 35.16
CA ALA A 116 -2.63 -0.50 34.66
C ALA A 116 -2.52 -0.48 33.11
N LYS A 117 -2.04 -1.58 32.50
CA LYS A 117 -2.05 -1.75 31.04
C LYS A 117 -3.47 -1.86 30.50
N LEU A 118 -4.36 -2.59 31.18
CA LEU A 118 -5.76 -2.73 30.80
C LEU A 118 -6.50 -1.40 30.89
N VAL A 119 -6.32 -0.65 32.00
CA VAL A 119 -6.96 0.66 32.19
C VAL A 119 -6.47 1.66 31.13
N ARG A 120 -5.21 1.59 30.73
CA ARG A 120 -4.65 2.47 29.68
C ARG A 120 -5.19 2.11 28.30
N SER A 121 -5.42 0.84 28.00
CA SER A 121 -6.06 0.41 26.75
C SER A 121 -7.56 0.72 26.68
N MET A 122 -8.22 0.99 27.79
CA MET A 122 -9.62 1.42 27.86
C MET A 122 -9.77 2.95 27.75
N GLY A 123 -8.69 3.72 27.81
CA GLY A 123 -8.73 5.18 27.90
C GLY A 123 -8.48 5.93 26.59
N GLY A 124 -8.29 5.24 25.45
CA GLY A 124 -8.01 5.87 24.15
C GLY A 124 -6.99 5.09 23.30
N PRO A 125 -6.54 5.66 22.18
CA PRO A 125 -5.57 5.01 21.31
C PRO A 125 -4.21 4.85 21.99
N LYS A 126 -3.42 3.88 21.53
CA LYS A 126 -2.11 3.52 22.11
C LYS A 126 -1.10 4.67 22.04
N TYR A 127 -1.18 5.48 20.98
CA TYR A 127 -0.32 6.62 20.70
C TYR A 127 -1.15 7.87 20.43
N ASP A 128 -0.65 9.06 20.81
CA ASP A 128 -1.39 10.32 20.64
C ASP A 128 -1.31 10.94 19.23
N GLY A 129 -0.49 10.37 18.35
CA GLY A 129 -0.32 10.80 16.96
C GLY A 129 0.37 12.16 16.77
N LYS A 130 0.67 12.92 17.82
CA LYS A 130 1.17 14.30 17.70
C LYS A 130 2.46 14.40 16.91
N TYR A 131 3.40 13.48 17.17
CA TYR A 131 4.67 13.47 16.44
C TYR A 131 4.46 13.21 14.95
N LEU A 132 3.66 12.20 14.59
CA LEU A 132 3.33 11.90 13.19
C LEU A 132 2.66 13.09 12.51
N HIS A 133 1.64 13.70 13.14
CA HIS A 133 0.93 14.85 12.58
C HIS A 133 1.86 16.04 12.36
N GLY A 134 2.74 16.34 13.33
CA GLY A 134 3.73 17.42 13.22
C GLY A 134 4.70 17.16 12.08
N LEU A 135 5.26 15.94 12.00
CA LEU A 135 6.21 15.54 10.96
C LEU A 135 5.63 15.62 9.57
N VAL A 136 4.42 15.06 9.37
CA VAL A 136 3.75 15.05 8.06
C VAL A 136 3.42 16.47 7.60
N ARG A 137 2.93 17.33 8.50
CA ARG A 137 2.67 18.75 8.19
C ARG A 137 3.95 19.54 7.91
N GLU A 138 5.03 19.26 8.63
CA GLU A 138 6.34 19.88 8.37
C GLU A 138 6.87 19.53 6.97
N LYS A 139 6.78 18.25 6.58
CA LYS A 139 7.33 17.78 5.31
C LYS A 139 6.48 18.15 4.10
N LEU A 140 5.15 18.08 4.22
CA LEU A 140 4.23 18.28 3.10
C LEU A 140 3.67 19.72 3.02
N GLY A 141 3.77 20.50 4.11
CA GLY A 141 3.28 21.88 4.13
C GLY A 141 1.83 22.00 3.66
N ASP A 142 1.61 22.85 2.68
CA ASP A 142 0.31 23.13 2.09
C ASP A 142 0.05 22.39 0.76
N ILE A 143 0.96 21.49 0.35
CA ILE A 143 0.82 20.72 -0.89
C ILE A 143 -0.52 19.96 -0.89
N ARG A 144 -1.26 20.11 -2.00
CA ARG A 144 -2.57 19.49 -2.20
C ARG A 144 -2.50 18.27 -3.12
N LEU A 145 -3.58 17.50 -3.11
CA LEU A 145 -3.69 16.27 -3.89
C LEU A 145 -3.49 16.49 -5.41
N HIS A 146 -3.98 17.61 -5.97
CA HIS A 146 -3.83 17.91 -7.41
C HIS A 146 -2.40 18.26 -7.82
N GLU A 147 -1.52 18.57 -6.86
CA GLU A 147 -0.14 19.00 -7.13
C GLU A 147 0.84 17.81 -7.21
N THR A 148 0.37 16.56 -6.98
CA THR A 148 1.22 15.37 -7.06
C THR A 148 1.78 15.17 -8.46
N LEU A 149 3.06 14.77 -8.54
CA LEU A 149 3.83 14.62 -9.79
C LEU A 149 3.31 13.51 -10.70
N THR A 150 2.63 12.52 -10.14
CA THR A 150 1.85 11.50 -10.87
C THR A 150 0.53 11.27 -10.16
N ASN A 151 -0.37 10.48 -10.78
CA ASN A 151 -1.65 10.23 -10.12
C ASN A 151 -1.47 9.35 -8.89
N VAL A 152 -2.17 9.70 -7.83
CA VAL A 152 -2.15 8.94 -6.57
C VAL A 152 -3.55 8.45 -6.21
N VAL A 153 -3.58 7.30 -5.50
CA VAL A 153 -4.81 6.70 -4.97
C VAL A 153 -4.53 6.27 -3.54
N ILE A 154 -5.17 6.97 -2.59
CA ILE A 154 -4.96 6.76 -1.14
C ILE A 154 -6.31 6.50 -0.46
N PRO A 155 -6.60 5.25 -0.09
CA PRO A 155 -7.83 4.90 0.62
C PRO A 155 -7.83 5.38 2.07
N THR A 156 -9.01 5.75 2.54
CA THR A 156 -9.39 6.02 3.93
C THR A 156 -10.79 5.49 4.18
N PHE A 157 -11.28 5.55 5.41
CA PHE A 157 -12.65 5.17 5.74
C PHE A 157 -13.32 6.23 6.61
N ASP A 158 -14.46 6.73 6.18
CA ASP A 158 -15.24 7.72 6.93
C ASP A 158 -16.21 7.01 7.87
N ILE A 159 -15.97 7.18 9.19
CA ILE A 159 -16.80 6.53 10.22
C ILE A 159 -18.15 7.20 10.42
N LYS A 160 -18.35 8.45 9.97
CA LYS A 160 -19.62 9.17 10.07
C LYS A 160 -20.60 8.69 9.00
N SER A 161 -20.11 8.53 7.77
CA SER A 161 -20.92 8.02 6.64
C SER A 161 -20.88 6.50 6.52
N MET A 162 -19.99 5.81 7.24
CA MET A 162 -19.73 4.37 7.18
C MET A 162 -19.37 3.92 5.76
N GLN A 163 -18.49 4.66 5.07
CA GLN A 163 -18.11 4.39 3.70
C GLN A 163 -16.61 4.63 3.46
N PRO A 164 -15.99 3.88 2.52
CA PRO A 164 -14.66 4.20 2.04
C PRO A 164 -14.63 5.59 1.38
N VAL A 165 -13.61 6.37 1.70
CA VAL A 165 -13.25 7.60 1.00
C VAL A 165 -11.89 7.38 0.37
N VAL A 166 -11.83 7.48 -0.95
CA VAL A 166 -10.60 7.31 -1.72
C VAL A 166 -10.16 8.67 -2.23
N PHE A 167 -9.02 9.13 -1.72
CA PHE A 167 -8.39 10.33 -2.26
C PHE A 167 -7.60 9.96 -3.51
N SER A 168 -8.06 10.47 -4.65
CA SER A 168 -7.46 10.18 -5.95
C SER A 168 -7.31 11.46 -6.77
N SER A 169 -6.12 11.66 -7.33
CA SER A 169 -5.83 12.81 -8.22
C SER A 169 -6.77 12.86 -9.43
N TYR A 170 -7.24 11.71 -9.92
CA TYR A 170 -8.22 11.67 -11.00
C TYR A 170 -9.57 12.27 -10.63
N GLN A 171 -9.95 12.21 -9.37
CA GLN A 171 -11.26 12.67 -8.90
C GLN A 171 -11.27 14.16 -8.60
N VAL A 172 -10.12 14.77 -8.29
CA VAL A 172 -10.00 16.18 -7.94
C VAL A 172 -10.51 17.10 -9.06
N LYS A 173 -10.22 16.77 -10.32
CA LYS A 173 -10.72 17.54 -11.48
C LYS A 173 -12.25 17.69 -11.52
N LYS A 174 -12.97 16.80 -10.82
CA LYS A 174 -14.46 16.76 -10.80
C LYS A 174 -15.06 17.10 -9.43
N SER A 175 -14.27 16.98 -8.38
CA SER A 175 -14.72 17.20 -7.00
C SER A 175 -13.61 17.90 -6.22
N THR A 176 -13.71 19.22 -6.14
CA THR A 176 -12.76 20.08 -5.39
C THR A 176 -12.76 19.75 -3.90
N ILE A 177 -13.82 19.09 -3.39
CA ILE A 177 -13.92 18.61 -2.01
C ILE A 177 -12.80 17.61 -1.70
N LEU A 178 -12.45 16.75 -2.66
CA LEU A 178 -11.40 15.74 -2.50
C LEU A 178 -9.99 16.30 -2.67
N ASP A 179 -9.86 17.58 -3.10
CA ASP A 179 -8.58 18.25 -3.19
C ASP A 179 -8.12 18.73 -1.81
N ALA A 180 -7.85 17.79 -0.93
CA ALA A 180 -7.36 18.05 0.41
C ALA A 180 -5.83 18.22 0.43
N LYS A 181 -5.29 18.77 1.52
CA LYS A 181 -3.86 18.78 1.75
C LYS A 181 -3.34 17.34 1.86
N LEU A 182 -2.21 17.05 1.23
CA LEU A 182 -1.60 15.72 1.34
C LEU A 182 -1.30 15.34 2.79
N SER A 183 -0.99 16.33 3.64
CA SER A 183 -0.78 16.10 5.07
C SER A 183 -2.05 15.57 5.77
N ASP A 184 -3.22 16.12 5.45
CA ASP A 184 -4.50 15.65 6.03
C ASP A 184 -4.85 14.24 5.51
N ILE A 185 -4.59 13.97 4.22
CA ILE A 185 -4.78 12.65 3.61
C ILE A 185 -3.87 11.60 4.27
N CYS A 186 -2.58 11.92 4.43
CA CYS A 186 -1.59 11.04 5.05
C CYS A 186 -1.93 10.72 6.51
N ILE A 187 -2.34 11.72 7.29
CA ILE A 187 -2.78 11.53 8.67
C ILE A 187 -4.03 10.64 8.70
N SER A 188 -5.00 10.90 7.82
CA SER A 188 -6.26 10.13 7.75
C SER A 188 -6.03 8.67 7.42
N THR A 189 -5.27 8.38 6.36
CA THR A 189 -5.00 7.00 5.94
C THR A 189 -4.19 6.21 6.96
N SER A 190 -3.45 6.92 7.85
CA SER A 190 -2.62 6.32 8.91
C SER A 190 -3.32 6.27 10.29
N ALA A 191 -4.56 6.74 10.41
CA ALA A 191 -5.31 6.80 11.66
C ALA A 191 -5.85 5.41 12.06
N ALA A 192 -4.94 4.46 12.32
CA ALA A 192 -5.27 3.06 12.58
C ALA A 192 -6.04 2.91 13.91
N PRO A 193 -7.27 2.34 13.89
CA PRO A 193 -8.04 2.10 15.11
C PRO A 193 -7.23 1.38 16.17
N THR A 194 -7.38 1.79 17.42
CA THR A 194 -6.64 1.34 18.60
C THR A 194 -5.19 1.84 18.72
N TYR A 195 -4.52 2.13 17.61
CA TYR A 195 -3.13 2.61 17.61
C TYR A 195 -3.03 4.13 17.59
N LEU A 196 -3.73 4.80 16.69
CA LEU A 196 -3.69 6.24 16.50
C LEU A 196 -5.11 6.84 16.52
N PRO A 197 -5.27 8.12 16.89
CA PRO A 197 -6.57 8.77 16.92
C PRO A 197 -7.20 8.84 15.53
N ALA A 198 -8.55 8.70 15.45
CA ALA A 198 -9.30 9.08 14.27
C ALA A 198 -9.05 10.56 13.95
N TYR A 199 -9.07 10.92 12.69
CA TYR A 199 -8.74 12.26 12.23
C TYR A 199 -9.92 12.96 11.58
N ASN A 200 -10.14 14.21 12.00
CA ASN A 200 -11.19 15.07 11.46
C ASN A 200 -10.55 16.31 10.80
N PHE A 201 -11.04 16.63 9.60
CA PHE A 201 -10.74 17.90 8.95
C PHE A 201 -11.90 18.31 8.03
N SER A 202 -11.88 19.55 7.58
CA SER A 202 -12.87 20.08 6.63
C SER A 202 -12.18 20.63 5.39
N ASN A 203 -12.82 20.43 4.24
CA ASN A 203 -12.42 21.04 2.97
C ASN A 203 -13.63 21.79 2.37
N GLN A 204 -13.36 22.73 1.46
CA GLN A 204 -14.41 23.50 0.79
C GLN A 204 -14.60 23.04 -0.65
N ASP A 205 -15.84 23.05 -1.11
CA ASP A 205 -16.12 22.90 -2.54
C ASP A 205 -15.93 24.24 -3.29
N SER A 206 -16.14 24.19 -4.61
CA SER A 206 -16.05 25.39 -5.46
C SER A 206 -17.09 26.48 -5.16
N GLU A 207 -18.15 26.14 -4.43
CA GLU A 207 -19.21 27.06 -4.01
C GLU A 207 -18.97 27.61 -2.61
N GLY A 208 -17.92 27.15 -1.92
CA GLY A 208 -17.57 27.55 -0.56
C GLY A 208 -18.26 26.75 0.55
N ASN A 209 -19.02 25.68 0.21
CA ASN A 209 -19.63 24.82 1.20
C ASN A 209 -18.56 23.98 1.90
N LEU A 210 -18.64 23.89 3.22
CA LEU A 210 -17.75 23.08 4.03
C LEU A 210 -18.20 21.61 4.01
N HIS A 211 -17.26 20.74 3.71
CA HIS A 211 -17.39 19.27 3.85
C HIS A 211 -16.48 18.77 4.93
N GLU A 212 -17.06 18.08 5.90
CA GLU A 212 -16.35 17.51 7.03
C GLU A 212 -16.03 16.04 6.75
N PHE A 213 -14.77 15.67 6.97
CA PHE A 213 -14.27 14.29 6.90
C PHE A 213 -13.97 13.77 8.30
N ASN A 214 -14.44 12.55 8.62
CA ASN A 214 -14.25 11.88 9.91
C ASN A 214 -13.59 10.52 9.67
N LEU A 215 -12.26 10.52 9.51
CA LEU A 215 -11.53 9.45 8.86
C LEU A 215 -10.74 8.58 9.84
N ILE A 216 -10.66 7.31 9.47
CA ILE A 216 -9.75 6.33 10.03
C ILE A 216 -8.94 5.67 8.89
N ASP A 217 -7.94 4.88 9.27
CA ASP A 217 -7.02 4.20 8.38
C ASP A 217 -7.75 3.42 7.28
N GLY A 218 -7.26 3.58 6.05
CA GLY A 218 -7.77 2.87 4.89
C GLY A 218 -7.58 1.35 4.94
N GLY A 219 -6.73 0.86 5.83
CA GLY A 219 -6.50 -0.57 6.04
C GLY A 219 -7.75 -1.34 6.48
N VAL A 220 -8.77 -0.65 7.02
CA VAL A 220 -10.05 -1.29 7.36
C VAL A 220 -10.86 -1.71 6.13
N CYS A 221 -10.63 -1.12 4.96
CA CYS A 221 -11.38 -1.43 3.74
C CYS A 221 -10.52 -1.83 2.55
N ALA A 222 -9.27 -1.35 2.47
CA ALA A 222 -8.38 -1.57 1.35
C ALA A 222 -6.90 -1.55 1.79
N ASN A 223 -6.50 -2.48 2.67
CA ASN A 223 -5.10 -2.57 3.13
C ASN A 223 -4.12 -2.78 1.97
N ASN A 224 -4.50 -3.58 0.97
CA ASN A 224 -3.86 -3.67 -0.33
C ASN A 224 -4.65 -2.79 -1.32
N PRO A 225 -4.15 -1.61 -1.73
CA PRO A 225 -4.91 -0.68 -2.55
C PRO A 225 -4.89 -1.00 -4.06
N THR A 226 -4.29 -2.11 -4.48
CA THR A 226 -4.09 -2.44 -5.89
C THR A 226 -5.41 -2.48 -6.67
N LEU A 227 -6.43 -3.18 -6.16
CA LEU A 227 -7.72 -3.29 -6.83
C LEU A 227 -8.46 -1.95 -6.88
N VAL A 228 -8.33 -1.12 -5.84
CA VAL A 228 -8.90 0.24 -5.81
C VAL A 228 -8.27 1.10 -6.90
N SER A 229 -6.96 1.01 -7.10
CA SER A 229 -6.21 1.75 -8.13
C SER A 229 -6.63 1.33 -9.53
N MET A 230 -6.72 0.01 -9.79
CA MET A 230 -7.22 -0.51 -11.06
C MET A 230 -8.63 -0.03 -11.36
N ASN A 231 -9.51 -0.06 -10.36
CA ASN A 231 -10.89 0.41 -10.51
C ASN A 231 -10.95 1.91 -10.80
N ASP A 232 -10.08 2.71 -10.19
CA ASP A 232 -10.06 4.16 -10.44
C ASP A 232 -9.58 4.49 -11.84
N VAL A 233 -8.53 3.84 -12.33
CA VAL A 233 -8.11 3.93 -13.75
C VAL A 233 -9.23 3.46 -14.68
N THR A 234 -9.88 2.33 -14.38
CA THR A 234 -10.99 1.82 -15.19
C THR A 234 -12.13 2.83 -15.29
N LYS A 235 -12.44 3.55 -14.21
CA LYS A 235 -13.41 4.67 -14.25
C LYS A 235 -12.97 5.79 -15.19
N GLN A 236 -11.66 6.08 -15.29
CA GLN A 236 -11.16 7.08 -16.23
C GLN A 236 -11.31 6.60 -17.67
N ILE A 237 -11.00 5.34 -17.94
CA ILE A 237 -11.18 4.74 -19.28
C ILE A 237 -12.66 4.77 -19.70
N ILE A 238 -13.58 4.40 -18.80
CA ILE A 238 -15.04 4.47 -19.06
C ILE A 238 -15.51 5.91 -19.33
N LYS A 239 -14.85 6.90 -18.71
CA LYS A 239 -15.15 8.34 -18.89
C LYS A 239 -14.42 8.95 -20.08
N GLU A 240 -13.77 8.15 -20.90
CA GLU A 240 -13.04 8.56 -22.12
C GLU A 240 -11.96 9.61 -21.80
N ASN A 241 -11.25 9.45 -20.65
CA ASN A 241 -10.13 10.31 -20.31
C ASN A 241 -9.06 10.19 -21.41
N PRO A 242 -8.62 11.32 -22.04
CA PRO A 242 -7.65 11.33 -23.13
C PRO A 242 -6.34 10.59 -22.82
N ASP A 243 -5.91 10.58 -21.56
CA ASP A 243 -4.68 9.89 -21.12
C ASP A 243 -4.74 8.36 -21.39
N PHE A 244 -5.96 7.80 -21.53
CA PHE A 244 -6.19 6.38 -21.75
C PHE A 244 -6.92 6.09 -23.07
N PHE A 245 -6.89 6.99 -24.02
CA PHE A 245 -7.70 6.92 -25.27
C PHE A 245 -7.53 5.61 -26.06
N SER A 246 -6.36 4.99 -26.00
CA SER A 246 -6.09 3.73 -26.73
C SER A 246 -6.56 2.48 -26.00
N ILE A 247 -7.06 2.57 -24.75
CA ILE A 247 -7.42 1.43 -23.92
C ILE A 247 -8.94 1.34 -23.78
N LYS A 248 -9.48 0.15 -24.02
CA LYS A 248 -10.92 -0.11 -23.82
C LYS A 248 -11.21 -0.54 -22.39
N PRO A 249 -12.42 -0.26 -21.87
CA PRO A 249 -12.87 -0.88 -20.65
C PRO A 249 -12.70 -2.41 -20.69
N MET A 250 -12.27 -3.02 -19.58
CA MET A 250 -11.99 -4.46 -19.46
C MET A 250 -10.68 -4.96 -20.12
N GLU A 251 -9.88 -4.11 -20.74
CA GLU A 251 -8.55 -4.48 -21.22
C GLU A 251 -7.51 -4.56 -20.08
N TYR A 252 -7.84 -5.27 -19.01
CA TYR A 252 -6.97 -5.41 -17.84
C TYR A 252 -5.61 -6.06 -18.14
N GLY A 253 -5.46 -6.76 -19.24
CA GLY A 253 -4.17 -7.26 -19.72
C GLY A 253 -3.18 -6.16 -20.09
N ARG A 254 -3.63 -4.91 -20.19
CA ARG A 254 -2.79 -3.72 -20.43
C ARG A 254 -2.35 -3.03 -19.15
N PHE A 255 -2.64 -3.58 -17.98
CA PHE A 255 -2.16 -3.06 -16.73
C PHE A 255 -0.85 -3.75 -16.35
N LEU A 256 0.20 -2.99 -16.13
CA LEU A 256 1.47 -3.43 -15.55
C LEU A 256 1.48 -3.03 -14.08
N ILE A 257 1.42 -4.02 -13.21
CA ILE A 257 1.17 -3.77 -11.78
C ILE A 257 2.31 -4.35 -10.95
N ILE A 258 2.91 -3.50 -10.12
CA ILE A 258 3.81 -3.90 -9.05
C ILE A 258 3.10 -3.63 -7.73
N SER A 259 2.78 -4.70 -6.99
CA SER A 259 2.11 -4.64 -5.70
C SER A 259 3.05 -5.15 -4.61
N ILE A 260 3.35 -4.28 -3.64
CA ILE A 260 4.34 -4.55 -2.61
C ILE A 260 3.68 -4.57 -1.24
N GLY A 261 3.74 -5.72 -0.59
CA GLY A 261 3.22 -5.93 0.74
C GLY A 261 4.21 -5.55 1.84
N THR A 262 3.68 -5.41 3.04
CA THR A 262 4.44 -5.11 4.26
C THR A 262 4.75 -6.35 5.11
N GLY A 263 4.43 -7.52 4.59
CA GLY A 263 4.62 -8.80 5.28
C GLY A 263 3.47 -9.18 6.23
N THR A 264 3.31 -10.47 6.45
CA THR A 264 2.28 -11.04 7.34
C THR A 264 2.84 -12.19 8.17
N ALA A 265 2.13 -12.54 9.22
CA ALA A 265 2.49 -13.66 10.13
C ALA A 265 1.59 -14.88 9.92
N LYS A 266 1.19 -15.20 8.70
CA LYS A 266 0.28 -16.32 8.41
C LYS A 266 0.76 -17.64 8.99
N ASN A 267 2.07 -17.90 8.91
CA ASN A 267 2.66 -19.15 9.35
C ASN A 267 2.84 -19.26 10.89
N GLU A 268 2.56 -18.20 11.65
CA GLU A 268 2.62 -18.28 13.12
C GLU A 268 1.43 -19.01 13.75
N GLU A 269 0.34 -19.21 12.99
CA GLU A 269 -0.90 -19.86 13.47
C GLU A 269 -1.34 -19.35 14.85
N LYS A 270 -1.25 -18.01 15.04
CA LYS A 270 -1.47 -17.33 16.33
C LYS A 270 -2.81 -17.66 16.97
N PHE A 271 -3.82 -17.89 16.16
CA PHE A 271 -5.20 -18.09 16.61
C PHE A 271 -5.73 -19.41 16.05
N ASN A 272 -6.54 -20.09 16.85
CA ASN A 272 -7.26 -21.28 16.40
C ASN A 272 -8.70 -21.26 16.95
N ALA A 273 -9.56 -22.07 16.34
CA ALA A 273 -10.98 -22.11 16.70
C ALA A 273 -11.24 -22.50 18.15
N ALA A 274 -10.44 -23.42 18.72
CA ALA A 274 -10.60 -23.86 20.11
C ALA A 274 -10.25 -22.74 21.12
N MET A 275 -9.30 -21.88 20.77
CA MET A 275 -8.94 -20.68 21.53
C MET A 275 -10.04 -19.63 21.36
N ALA A 276 -10.40 -19.28 20.13
CA ALA A 276 -11.35 -18.22 19.82
C ALA A 276 -12.77 -18.54 20.27
N ALA A 277 -13.16 -19.81 20.39
CA ALA A 277 -14.45 -20.24 20.95
C ALA A 277 -14.65 -19.83 22.42
N LYS A 278 -13.57 -19.46 23.10
CA LYS A 278 -13.61 -19.03 24.52
C LYS A 278 -13.48 -17.52 24.66
N TRP A 279 -13.30 -16.79 23.55
CA TRP A 279 -13.09 -15.36 23.55
C TRP A 279 -14.38 -14.59 23.80
N GLY A 280 -14.31 -13.64 24.72
CA GLY A 280 -15.30 -12.58 24.86
C GLY A 280 -14.96 -11.37 23.99
N LEU A 281 -15.75 -10.30 24.12
CA LEU A 281 -15.56 -9.07 23.36
C LEU A 281 -14.15 -8.48 23.54
N LEU A 282 -13.63 -8.52 24.76
CA LEU A 282 -12.30 -7.97 25.06
C LEU A 282 -11.19 -8.78 24.42
N ASP A 283 -11.30 -10.12 24.35
CA ASP A 283 -10.28 -10.94 23.71
C ASP A 283 -10.22 -10.69 22.19
N TRP A 284 -11.38 -10.49 21.55
CA TRP A 284 -11.45 -10.13 20.14
C TRP A 284 -10.83 -8.76 19.85
N LEU A 285 -10.96 -7.81 20.78
CA LEU A 285 -10.41 -6.45 20.64
C LEU A 285 -8.95 -6.36 21.05
N THR A 286 -8.52 -7.18 22.06
CA THR A 286 -7.12 -7.18 22.49
C THR A 286 -6.77 -8.53 23.12
N HIS A 287 -5.84 -9.26 22.51
CA HIS A 287 -5.34 -10.53 22.98
C HIS A 287 -3.83 -10.61 22.84
N SER A 288 -3.14 -10.90 23.96
CA SER A 288 -1.67 -11.04 23.98
C SER A 288 -0.91 -9.88 23.32
N GLY A 289 -1.44 -8.65 23.42
CA GLY A 289 -0.82 -7.43 22.87
C GLY A 289 -1.06 -7.20 21.38
N THR A 290 -1.95 -8.00 20.75
CA THR A 290 -2.44 -7.84 19.38
C THR A 290 -3.90 -7.39 19.37
N THR A 291 -4.43 -7.05 18.21
CA THR A 291 -5.82 -6.68 17.96
C THR A 291 -6.48 -7.67 17.00
N PRO A 292 -6.83 -8.89 17.46
CA PRO A 292 -7.20 -10.01 16.58
C PRO A 292 -8.26 -9.66 15.53
N LEU A 293 -9.30 -8.94 15.92
CA LEU A 293 -10.38 -8.57 15.01
C LEU A 293 -9.87 -7.69 13.87
N ILE A 294 -9.07 -6.67 14.18
CA ILE A 294 -8.51 -5.73 13.18
C ILE A 294 -7.50 -6.46 12.31
N ASP A 295 -6.62 -7.26 12.92
CA ASP A 295 -5.58 -8.03 12.21
C ASP A 295 -6.22 -9.00 11.20
N ILE A 296 -7.27 -9.74 11.62
CA ILE A 296 -7.99 -10.69 10.75
C ILE A 296 -8.70 -9.96 9.59
N PHE A 297 -9.42 -8.86 9.85
CA PHE A 297 -10.10 -8.12 8.78
C PHE A 297 -9.13 -7.52 7.77
N SER A 298 -8.08 -6.87 8.24
CA SER A 298 -7.07 -6.27 7.35
C SER A 298 -6.37 -7.32 6.49
N GLN A 299 -6.01 -8.47 7.11
CA GLN A 299 -5.39 -9.57 6.38
C GLN A 299 -6.34 -10.20 5.37
N SER A 300 -7.58 -10.49 5.77
CA SER A 300 -8.60 -11.07 4.89
C SER A 300 -8.89 -10.16 3.69
N SER A 301 -9.00 -8.85 3.92
CA SER A 301 -9.18 -7.88 2.84
C SER A 301 -8.03 -7.91 1.84
N ALA A 302 -6.78 -7.95 2.31
CA ALA A 302 -5.60 -8.00 1.45
C ALA A 302 -5.52 -9.32 0.66
N ASP A 303 -5.80 -10.45 1.32
CA ASP A 303 -5.79 -11.78 0.68
C ASP A 303 -6.84 -11.90 -0.42
N MET A 304 -8.03 -11.33 -0.20
CA MET A 304 -9.08 -11.31 -1.23
C MET A 304 -8.67 -10.50 -2.45
N VAL A 305 -7.94 -9.41 -2.30
CA VAL A 305 -7.37 -8.65 -3.43
C VAL A 305 -6.37 -9.52 -4.20
N ASP A 306 -5.45 -10.17 -3.49
CA ASP A 306 -4.44 -11.04 -4.11
C ASP A 306 -5.08 -12.22 -4.86
N PHE A 307 -6.14 -12.83 -4.28
CA PHE A 307 -6.92 -13.89 -4.92
C PHE A 307 -7.63 -13.41 -6.19
N HIS A 308 -8.33 -12.28 -6.12
CA HIS A 308 -9.04 -11.72 -7.27
C HIS A 308 -8.10 -11.33 -8.41
N LEU A 309 -6.97 -10.70 -8.11
CA LEU A 309 -5.99 -10.31 -9.13
C LEU A 309 -5.31 -11.51 -9.75
N SER A 310 -5.00 -12.55 -8.96
CA SER A 310 -4.45 -13.80 -9.48
C SER A 310 -5.43 -14.50 -10.42
N ALA A 311 -6.71 -14.57 -10.07
CA ALA A 311 -7.75 -15.11 -10.92
C ALA A 311 -7.92 -14.29 -12.21
N LEU A 312 -7.99 -12.96 -12.10
CA LEU A 312 -8.15 -12.06 -13.23
C LEU A 312 -6.99 -12.17 -14.22
N THR A 313 -5.75 -12.07 -13.73
CA THR A 313 -4.56 -12.11 -14.58
C THR A 313 -4.38 -13.48 -15.26
N GLN A 314 -4.73 -14.58 -14.58
CA GLN A 314 -4.75 -15.91 -15.19
C GLN A 314 -5.81 -16.04 -16.28
N ALA A 315 -7.03 -15.54 -16.03
CA ALA A 315 -8.11 -15.55 -17.01
C ALA A 315 -7.73 -14.76 -18.29
N LEU A 316 -7.01 -13.68 -18.13
CA LEU A 316 -6.54 -12.81 -19.23
C LEU A 316 -5.19 -13.24 -19.82
N ARG A 317 -4.55 -14.27 -19.28
CA ARG A 317 -3.19 -14.71 -19.66
C ARG A 317 -2.15 -13.58 -19.59
N SER A 318 -2.31 -12.69 -18.60
CA SER A 318 -1.44 -11.52 -18.34
C SER A 318 -0.72 -11.60 -17.00
N GLN A 319 -0.45 -12.82 -16.50
CA GLN A 319 0.20 -13.03 -15.20
C GLN A 319 1.57 -12.36 -15.11
N ASP A 320 2.25 -12.19 -16.23
CA ASP A 320 3.57 -11.57 -16.30
C ASP A 320 3.53 -10.04 -16.14
N ASN A 321 2.35 -9.45 -16.24
CA ASN A 321 2.11 -8.03 -16.03
C ASN A 321 1.70 -7.72 -14.57
N TYR A 322 1.59 -8.72 -13.70
CA TYR A 322 1.29 -8.55 -12.28
C TYR A 322 2.37 -9.19 -11.42
N LEU A 323 3.09 -8.36 -10.68
CA LEU A 323 4.07 -8.80 -9.70
C LEU A 323 3.60 -8.43 -8.29
N ARG A 324 3.31 -9.44 -7.49
CA ARG A 324 3.07 -9.31 -6.05
C ARG A 324 4.32 -9.72 -5.28
N ILE A 325 4.85 -8.83 -4.44
CA ILE A 325 5.97 -9.12 -3.56
C ILE A 325 5.49 -9.04 -2.13
N GLN A 326 5.39 -10.19 -1.45
CA GLN A 326 4.87 -10.31 -0.09
C GLN A 326 5.65 -11.37 0.70
N ASP A 327 5.84 -11.14 1.99
CA ASP A 327 6.41 -12.11 2.92
C ASP A 327 5.35 -12.59 3.93
N ASP A 328 4.99 -13.87 3.88
CA ASP A 328 4.00 -14.48 4.78
C ASP A 328 4.64 -15.15 6.00
N THR A 329 5.96 -14.97 6.18
CA THR A 329 6.76 -15.70 7.18
C THR A 329 7.24 -14.84 8.35
N LEU A 330 6.66 -13.65 8.55
CA LEU A 330 7.02 -12.79 9.68
C LEU A 330 6.66 -13.47 11.00
N THR A 331 7.52 -13.30 12.00
CA THR A 331 7.33 -13.90 13.33
C THR A 331 7.70 -12.92 14.46
N GLY A 332 7.10 -13.12 15.63
CA GLY A 332 7.41 -12.36 16.84
C GLY A 332 7.29 -10.85 16.65
N THR A 333 8.34 -10.09 17.01
CA THR A 333 8.33 -8.62 16.91
C THR A 333 8.28 -8.11 15.48
N ASN A 334 8.75 -8.89 14.50
CA ASN A 334 8.76 -8.49 13.09
C ASN A 334 7.33 -8.44 12.49
N SER A 335 6.39 -9.18 13.06
CA SER A 335 4.98 -9.17 12.63
C SER A 335 4.19 -7.99 13.21
N SER A 336 4.73 -7.29 14.21
CA SER A 336 4.09 -6.12 14.81
C SER A 336 4.14 -4.90 13.89
N VAL A 337 3.09 -4.07 13.94
CA VAL A 337 2.99 -2.82 13.18
C VAL A 337 3.62 -1.61 13.89
N ASP A 338 4.03 -1.77 15.17
CA ASP A 338 4.41 -0.64 16.04
C ASP A 338 5.59 -0.90 16.98
N ILE A 339 6.23 -2.09 16.95
CA ILE A 339 7.45 -2.36 17.73
C ILE A 339 8.66 -1.75 17.01
N ALA A 340 8.85 -0.46 17.18
CA ALA A 340 9.86 0.35 16.49
C ALA A 340 11.22 0.37 17.22
N THR A 341 11.68 -0.78 17.74
CA THR A 341 13.06 -0.89 18.25
C THR A 341 14.05 -0.92 17.09
N LYS A 342 15.27 -0.44 17.34
CA LYS A 342 16.32 -0.42 16.32
C LYS A 342 16.55 -1.82 15.72
N GLU A 343 16.66 -2.84 16.60
CA GLU A 343 16.87 -4.22 16.19
C GLU A 343 15.73 -4.75 15.30
N ASN A 344 14.48 -4.38 15.62
CA ASN A 344 13.32 -4.81 14.83
C ASN A 344 13.30 -4.13 13.46
N LEU A 345 13.57 -2.83 13.41
CA LEU A 345 13.64 -2.08 12.15
C LEU A 345 14.78 -2.59 11.25
N GLU A 346 15.96 -2.89 11.80
CA GLU A 346 17.09 -3.49 11.07
C GLU A 346 16.73 -4.87 10.52
N LYS A 347 16.01 -5.70 11.28
CA LYS A 347 15.51 -7.01 10.81
C LYS A 347 14.49 -6.85 9.67
N LEU A 348 13.60 -5.89 9.75
CA LEU A 348 12.63 -5.62 8.69
C LEU A 348 13.33 -5.15 7.40
N CYS A 349 14.41 -4.37 7.49
CA CYS A 349 15.27 -4.07 6.34
C CYS A 349 15.86 -5.33 5.73
N GLN A 350 16.43 -6.21 6.57
CA GLN A 350 17.01 -7.48 6.12
C GLN A 350 15.96 -8.41 5.46
N ILE A 351 14.73 -8.41 5.98
CA ILE A 351 13.61 -9.14 5.36
C ILE A 351 13.33 -8.60 3.97
N GLY A 352 13.28 -7.28 3.77
CA GLY A 352 13.11 -6.66 2.46
C GLY A 352 14.23 -7.03 1.47
N GLU A 353 15.49 -6.99 1.92
CA GLU A 353 16.65 -7.39 1.12
C GLU A 353 16.63 -8.89 0.75
N ASN A 354 16.22 -9.74 1.70
CA ASN A 354 16.08 -11.18 1.45
C ASN A 354 14.90 -11.47 0.51
N LEU A 355 13.80 -10.72 0.64
CA LEU A 355 12.61 -10.90 -0.18
C LEU A 355 12.89 -10.62 -1.67
N LEU A 356 13.79 -9.69 -1.99
CA LEU A 356 14.26 -9.48 -3.37
C LEU A 356 14.87 -10.74 -3.97
N LYS A 357 15.57 -11.55 -3.18
CA LYS A 357 16.23 -12.77 -3.59
C LYS A 357 15.36 -14.02 -3.59
N LYS A 358 14.15 -13.94 -2.96
CA LYS A 358 13.19 -15.04 -2.98
C LYS A 358 12.58 -15.20 -4.37
N PRO A 359 12.17 -16.44 -4.74
CA PRO A 359 11.43 -16.68 -5.98
C PRO A 359 10.13 -15.86 -6.00
N VAL A 360 9.74 -15.42 -7.18
CA VAL A 360 8.39 -14.87 -7.40
C VAL A 360 7.37 -15.91 -6.96
N SER A 361 6.36 -15.47 -6.20
CA SER A 361 5.28 -16.33 -5.73
C SER A 361 3.93 -15.82 -6.26
N ARG A 362 2.99 -16.74 -6.45
CA ARG A 362 1.62 -16.44 -6.88
C ARG A 362 0.62 -17.22 -6.06
N VAL A 363 -0.59 -16.67 -5.92
CA VAL A 363 -1.69 -17.38 -5.27
C VAL A 363 -2.13 -18.55 -6.14
N ASN A 364 -2.07 -19.75 -5.57
CA ASN A 364 -2.65 -20.94 -6.16
C ASN A 364 -4.17 -20.88 -5.94
N LEU A 365 -4.94 -20.83 -7.03
CA LEU A 365 -6.39 -20.65 -6.96
C LEU A 365 -7.16 -21.84 -6.40
N GLU A 366 -6.52 -23.04 -6.33
CA GLU A 366 -7.17 -24.24 -5.79
C GLU A 366 -7.13 -24.29 -4.26
N ASN A 367 -6.03 -23.80 -3.67
CA ASN A 367 -5.83 -23.89 -2.20
C ASN A 367 -5.73 -22.51 -1.52
N GLY A 368 -5.65 -21.41 -2.29
CA GLY A 368 -5.53 -20.04 -1.77
C GLY A 368 -4.16 -19.70 -1.21
N LEU A 369 -3.18 -20.58 -1.28
CA LEU A 369 -1.84 -20.34 -0.74
C LEU A 369 -0.94 -19.64 -1.75
N CYS A 370 -0.06 -18.79 -1.26
CA CYS A 370 0.98 -18.17 -2.05
C CYS A 370 2.14 -19.17 -2.24
N GLU A 371 2.38 -19.60 -3.48
CA GLU A 371 3.37 -20.61 -3.82
C GLU A 371 4.45 -20.03 -4.76
N PRO A 372 5.73 -20.40 -4.57
CA PRO A 372 6.80 -19.97 -5.46
C PRO A 372 6.64 -20.57 -6.86
N LEU A 373 6.95 -19.77 -7.88
CA LEU A 373 6.95 -20.23 -9.27
C LEU A 373 8.09 -21.23 -9.51
N LYS A 374 7.84 -22.20 -10.39
CA LYS A 374 8.79 -23.29 -10.68
C LYS A 374 9.97 -22.87 -11.55
N ASP A 375 9.89 -21.71 -12.19
CA ASP A 375 10.96 -21.17 -13.07
C ASP A 375 12.16 -20.62 -12.31
N GLY A 376 12.01 -20.41 -10.98
CA GLY A 376 13.08 -19.95 -10.11
C GLY A 376 13.46 -18.48 -10.30
N ILE A 377 12.70 -17.69 -11.06
CA ILE A 377 12.92 -16.25 -11.23
C ILE A 377 12.74 -15.57 -9.88
N THR A 378 13.72 -14.76 -9.46
CA THR A 378 13.67 -14.02 -8.21
C THR A 378 12.82 -12.75 -8.34
N ASN A 379 12.39 -12.18 -7.21
CA ASN A 379 11.67 -10.90 -7.23
C ASN A 379 12.51 -9.78 -7.82
N GLU A 380 13.82 -9.75 -7.57
CA GLU A 380 14.73 -8.76 -8.19
C GLU A 380 14.84 -8.94 -9.71
N ASP A 381 14.90 -10.18 -10.21
CA ASP A 381 14.94 -10.45 -11.65
C ASP A 381 13.62 -10.06 -12.32
N ALA A 382 12.50 -10.34 -11.66
CA ALA A 382 11.18 -9.92 -12.14
C ALA A 382 11.07 -8.38 -12.19
N LEU A 383 11.53 -7.66 -11.17
CA LEU A 383 11.57 -6.19 -11.18
C LEU A 383 12.44 -5.66 -12.32
N LYS A 384 13.66 -6.20 -12.50
CA LYS A 384 14.56 -5.85 -13.62
C LYS A 384 13.91 -6.11 -14.98
N ARG A 385 13.19 -7.23 -15.10
CA ARG A 385 12.44 -7.56 -16.33
C ARG A 385 11.33 -6.54 -16.60
N LEU A 386 10.53 -6.22 -15.59
CA LEU A 386 9.42 -5.26 -15.72
C LEU A 386 9.93 -3.86 -16.09
N VAL A 387 11.02 -3.41 -15.48
CA VAL A 387 11.71 -2.16 -15.83
C VAL A 387 12.13 -2.13 -17.31
N LYS A 388 12.65 -3.24 -17.86
CA LYS A 388 13.02 -3.34 -19.27
C LYS A 388 11.83 -3.47 -20.23
N MET A 389 10.75 -4.17 -19.80
CA MET A 389 9.55 -4.37 -20.62
C MET A 389 8.68 -3.12 -20.74
N GLY A 390 8.68 -2.31 -19.71
CA GLY A 390 7.79 -1.17 -19.61
C GLY A 390 8.02 -0.11 -20.68
N ASN A 391 9.12 -0.20 -21.49
CA ASN A 391 9.53 0.93 -22.34
C ASN A 391 9.10 2.22 -21.67
N PHE A 392 9.56 2.38 -20.42
CA PHE A 392 9.31 3.57 -19.63
C PHE A 392 10.02 4.72 -20.33
N HIS A 393 9.50 5.13 -21.48
CA HIS A 393 9.95 6.35 -22.11
C HIS A 393 9.37 7.48 -21.28
N THR A 394 10.27 8.17 -20.62
CA THR A 394 10.03 9.50 -20.05
C THR A 394 9.05 10.23 -20.95
N VAL A 395 7.88 10.52 -20.44
CA VAL A 395 6.99 11.51 -21.06
C VAL A 395 7.71 12.83 -20.89
N MET A 396 8.52 13.23 -21.93
CA MET A 396 9.08 14.54 -21.99
C MET A 396 7.98 15.58 -22.23
#